data_7539d26787c0c50e453f79555b3dfe78
#
_entry.id   7539d26787c0c50e453f79555b3dfe78
#
_cell.length_a   1.000
_cell.length_b   1.000
_cell.length_c   1.000
_cell.angle_alpha   90.00
_cell.angle_beta   90.00
_cell.angle_gamma   90.00
#
_symmetry.space_group_name_H-M   'P 1'
#
loop_
_entity.id
_entity.type
_entity.pdbx_description
1 polymer ?
#
loop_
_entity_poly.entity_id
_entity_poly.type
_entity_poly.pdbx_seq_one_letter_code
_entity_poly.pdbx_strand_id
1 'polypeptide(L)'
;MHRDKLGIYLNDHLAGATFGIGLAQRIAHQHRHSARSADLQRICDEIAQDRQSLLEVMDALGVPARRYKVYGGWAAERLGRLKPNGVLYRRSGLSTLIELETLRLGVEGKTLIWRTLLVVAAGEPRLDESRLHNLLDRARGQIDTLETLRLTAAEAVFSPRAGSVPPDSP
;
A
#
# COMPACT_ATOMS: atom_id res chain seq x y z
N MET A 1 22.92 -15.84 -11.40
CA MET A 1 21.99 -14.74 -10.97
C MET A 1 22.69 -13.40 -11.14
N HIS A 2 22.05 -12.43 -11.80
CA HIS A 2 22.57 -11.06 -11.93
C HIS A 2 22.32 -10.28 -10.63
N ARG A 3 23.21 -10.41 -9.63
CA ARG A 3 23.05 -9.84 -8.28
C ARG A 3 22.81 -8.32 -8.28
N ASP A 4 23.49 -7.59 -9.16
CA ASP A 4 23.35 -6.13 -9.21
C ASP A 4 21.93 -5.71 -9.64
N LYS A 5 21.37 -6.37 -10.66
CA LYS A 5 20.00 -6.08 -11.13
C LYS A 5 18.95 -6.44 -10.08
N LEU A 6 19.09 -7.58 -9.41
CA LEU A 6 18.21 -7.98 -8.32
C LEU A 6 18.33 -6.99 -7.16
N GLY A 7 19.54 -6.56 -6.82
CA GLY A 7 19.78 -5.57 -5.77
C GLY A 7 19.07 -4.23 -6.03
N ILE A 8 19.09 -3.72 -7.26
CA ILE A 8 18.36 -2.52 -7.68
C ILE A 8 16.86 -2.76 -7.50
N TYR A 9 16.34 -3.84 -8.08
CA TYR A 9 14.92 -4.19 -8.05
C TYR A 9 14.36 -4.29 -6.61
N LEU A 10 15.07 -5.00 -5.71
CA LEU A 10 14.66 -5.15 -4.31
C LEU A 10 14.68 -3.83 -3.54
N ASN A 11 15.69 -2.98 -3.79
CA ASN A 11 15.76 -1.67 -3.16
C ASN A 11 14.65 -0.73 -3.63
N ASP A 12 14.25 -0.78 -4.92
CA ASP A 12 13.12 0.00 -5.42
C ASP A 12 11.81 -0.41 -4.73
N HIS A 13 11.58 -1.71 -4.57
CA HIS A 13 10.43 -2.20 -3.81
C HIS A 13 10.49 -1.86 -2.32
N LEU A 14 11.68 -1.87 -1.69
CA LEU A 14 11.86 -1.44 -0.31
C LEU A 14 11.50 0.04 -0.10
N ALA A 15 11.84 0.88 -1.07
CA ALA A 15 11.44 2.29 -1.06
C ALA A 15 9.92 2.44 -1.15
N GLY A 16 9.27 1.70 -2.06
CA GLY A 16 7.81 1.64 -2.19
C GLY A 16 7.13 1.13 -0.91
N ALA A 17 7.68 0.09 -0.28
CA ALA A 17 7.17 -0.45 0.99
C ALA A 17 7.27 0.57 2.14
N THR A 18 8.35 1.34 2.20
CA THR A 18 8.53 2.40 3.20
C THR A 18 7.50 3.51 3.04
N PHE A 19 7.22 3.90 1.79
CA PHE A 19 6.14 4.83 1.47
C PHE A 19 4.76 4.28 1.85
N GLY A 20 4.50 3.00 1.53
CA GLY A 20 3.25 2.31 1.83
C GLY A 20 2.92 2.29 3.32
N ILE A 21 3.92 2.06 4.19
CA ILE A 21 3.75 2.13 5.66
C ILE A 21 3.29 3.52 6.09
N GLY A 22 3.95 4.58 5.62
CA GLY A 22 3.59 5.95 5.99
C GLY A 22 2.16 6.31 5.56
N LEU A 23 1.75 5.84 4.38
CA LEU A 23 0.38 6.03 3.89
C LEU A 23 -0.63 5.24 4.73
N ALA A 24 -0.36 3.95 5.02
CA ALA A 24 -1.24 3.12 5.83
C ALA A 24 -1.42 3.67 7.25
N GLN A 25 -0.32 4.10 7.90
CA GLN A 25 -0.36 4.74 9.22
C GLN A 25 -1.22 6.00 9.21
N ARG A 26 -1.08 6.85 8.18
CA ARG A 26 -1.89 8.05 8.03
C ARG A 26 -3.37 7.74 7.90
N ILE A 27 -3.75 6.78 7.06
CA ILE A 27 -5.13 6.35 6.86
C ILE A 27 -5.71 5.77 8.17
N ALA A 28 -4.99 4.84 8.81
CA ALA A 28 -5.42 4.24 10.08
C ALA A 28 -5.65 5.30 11.17
N HIS A 29 -4.72 6.25 11.32
CA HIS A 29 -4.85 7.35 12.27
C HIS A 29 -6.05 8.26 11.99
N GLN A 30 -6.30 8.59 10.72
CA GLN A 30 -7.43 9.43 10.33
C GLN A 30 -8.78 8.76 10.61
N HIS A 31 -8.84 7.44 10.51
CA HIS A 31 -10.06 6.64 10.67
C HIS A 31 -10.14 5.88 12.00
N ARG A 32 -9.32 6.23 13.00
CA ARG A 32 -9.23 5.53 14.29
C ARG A 32 -10.53 5.43 15.08
N HIS A 33 -11.51 6.30 14.80
CA HIS A 33 -12.83 6.31 15.45
C HIS A 33 -13.96 5.83 14.52
N SER A 34 -13.62 5.26 13.36
CA SER A 34 -14.59 4.71 12.44
C SER A 34 -14.85 3.22 12.71
N ALA A 35 -15.97 2.71 12.21
CA ALA A 35 -16.26 1.26 12.25
C ALA A 35 -15.19 0.42 11.51
N ARG A 36 -14.36 1.05 10.66
CA ARG A 36 -13.32 0.38 9.87
C ARG A 36 -11.94 0.44 10.51
N SER A 37 -11.82 1.01 11.71
CA SER A 37 -10.52 1.22 12.37
C SER A 37 -9.74 -0.08 12.57
N ALA A 38 -10.41 -1.17 12.91
CA ALA A 38 -9.79 -2.48 13.13
C ALA A 38 -9.15 -3.03 11.85
N ASP A 39 -9.87 -2.99 10.72
CA ASP A 39 -9.34 -3.44 9.42
C ASP A 39 -8.17 -2.59 8.96
N LEU A 40 -8.27 -1.28 9.08
CA LEU A 40 -7.21 -0.34 8.70
C LEU A 40 -5.96 -0.52 9.57
N GLN A 41 -6.12 -0.76 10.87
CA GLN A 41 -5.00 -1.03 11.76
C GLN A 41 -4.32 -2.37 11.40
N ARG A 42 -5.11 -3.44 11.18
CA ARG A 42 -4.59 -4.74 10.75
C ARG A 42 -3.80 -4.63 9.45
N ILE A 43 -4.32 -3.94 8.43
CA ILE A 43 -3.62 -3.70 7.16
C ILE A 43 -2.31 -2.94 7.39
N CYS A 44 -2.32 -1.92 8.26
CA CYS A 44 -1.11 -1.16 8.60
C CYS A 44 -0.03 -2.05 9.21
N ASP A 45 -0.40 -2.89 10.17
CA ASP A 45 0.52 -3.80 10.87
C ASP A 45 1.08 -4.86 9.92
N GLU A 46 0.23 -5.44 9.06
CA GLU A 46 0.63 -6.42 8.05
C GLU A 46 1.59 -5.82 7.02
N ILE A 47 1.34 -4.59 6.54
CA ILE A 47 2.25 -3.89 5.60
C ILE A 47 3.61 -3.64 6.25
N ALA A 48 3.65 -3.30 7.54
CA ALA A 48 4.90 -3.15 8.28
C ALA A 48 5.67 -4.47 8.39
N GLN A 49 4.97 -5.59 8.67
CA GLN A 49 5.55 -6.93 8.70
C GLN A 49 6.06 -7.37 7.32
N ASP A 50 5.34 -7.04 6.24
CA ASP A 50 5.77 -7.35 4.87
C ASP A 50 7.07 -6.64 4.49
N ARG A 51 7.21 -5.37 4.91
CA ARG A 51 8.48 -4.65 4.71
C ARG A 51 9.61 -5.31 5.50
N GLN A 52 9.37 -5.75 6.73
CA GLN A 52 10.36 -6.46 7.52
C GLN A 52 10.75 -7.79 6.84
N SER A 53 9.77 -8.53 6.33
CA SER A 53 10.02 -9.77 5.56
C SER A 53 10.86 -9.50 4.30
N LEU A 54 10.66 -8.38 3.62
CA LEU A 54 11.50 -7.99 2.49
C LEU A 54 12.94 -7.73 2.91
N LEU A 55 13.17 -7.06 4.04
CA LEU A 55 14.52 -6.84 4.58
C LEU A 55 15.23 -8.15 4.91
N GLU A 56 14.52 -9.11 5.50
CA GLU A 56 15.06 -10.44 5.83
C GLU A 56 15.41 -11.24 4.57
N VAL A 57 14.58 -11.16 3.53
CA VAL A 57 14.89 -11.74 2.20
C VAL A 57 16.13 -11.09 1.59
N MET A 58 16.26 -9.77 1.67
CA MET A 58 17.43 -9.04 1.17
C MET A 58 18.69 -9.45 1.93
N ASP A 59 18.61 -9.59 3.25
CA ASP A 59 19.73 -10.03 4.09
C ASP A 59 20.17 -11.46 3.72
N ALA A 60 19.22 -12.40 3.61
CA ALA A 60 19.50 -13.77 3.18
C ALA A 60 20.18 -13.85 1.81
N LEU A 61 19.85 -12.94 0.90
CA LEU A 61 20.46 -12.84 -0.43
C LEU A 61 21.80 -12.09 -0.44
N GLY A 62 22.20 -11.47 0.68
CA GLY A 62 23.37 -10.60 0.77
C GLY A 62 23.22 -9.30 -0.03
N VAL A 63 21.99 -8.81 -0.17
CA VAL A 63 21.66 -7.54 -0.84
C VAL A 63 21.56 -6.44 0.21
N PRO A 64 22.48 -5.46 0.24
CA PRO A 64 22.40 -4.39 1.21
C PRO A 64 21.18 -3.50 0.99
N ALA A 65 20.43 -3.25 2.08
CA ALA A 65 19.38 -2.25 2.08
C ALA A 65 20.02 -0.86 1.98
N ARG A 66 19.86 -0.21 0.84
CA ARG A 66 20.39 1.14 0.64
C ARG A 66 19.47 2.13 1.35
N ARG A 67 20.03 2.93 2.27
CA ARG A 67 19.31 4.06 2.88
C ARG A 67 19.21 5.19 1.86
N TYR A 68 18.22 5.12 1.00
CA TYR A 68 18.04 6.13 -0.04
C TYR A 68 17.44 7.42 0.53
N LYS A 69 18.30 8.40 0.79
CA LYS A 69 17.88 9.82 0.90
C LYS A 69 17.26 10.34 -0.42
N VAL A 70 17.48 9.65 -1.54
CA VAL A 70 17.06 10.05 -2.89
C VAL A 70 15.59 9.72 -3.18
N TYR A 71 15.03 8.68 -2.55
CA TYR A 71 13.61 8.34 -2.76
C TYR A 71 12.62 9.25 -2.03
N GLY A 72 13.08 10.06 -1.08
CA GLY A 72 12.30 11.17 -0.54
C GLY A 72 11.81 12.13 -1.64
N GLY A 73 12.62 12.35 -2.68
CA GLY A 73 12.24 13.16 -3.85
C GLY A 73 11.18 12.50 -4.73
N TRP A 74 11.32 11.21 -5.07
CA TRP A 74 10.36 10.50 -5.92
C TRP A 74 9.02 10.24 -5.20
N ALA A 75 9.07 9.83 -3.94
CA ALA A 75 7.88 9.69 -3.11
C ALA A 75 7.22 11.06 -2.84
N ALA A 76 8.01 12.11 -2.59
CA ALA A 76 7.51 13.46 -2.42
C ALA A 76 6.94 14.04 -3.74
N GLU A 77 7.52 13.72 -4.90
CA GLU A 77 6.98 14.11 -6.20
C GLU A 77 5.65 13.38 -6.49
N ARG A 78 5.55 12.09 -6.19
CA ARG A 78 4.31 11.33 -6.34
C ARG A 78 3.25 11.75 -5.33
N LEU A 79 3.64 12.07 -4.09
CA LEU A 79 2.77 12.71 -3.08
C LEU A 79 2.45 14.17 -3.43
N GLY A 80 3.39 14.89 -4.04
CA GLY A 80 3.18 16.25 -4.52
C GLY A 80 2.14 16.33 -5.64
N ARG A 81 2.05 15.30 -6.50
CA ARG A 81 0.97 15.17 -7.50
C ARG A 81 -0.37 14.81 -6.87
N LEU A 82 -0.38 14.24 -5.66
CA LEU A 82 -1.58 14.00 -4.85
C LEU A 82 -1.94 15.21 -3.97
N LYS A 83 -1.09 16.26 -3.92
CA LYS A 83 -1.48 17.57 -3.37
C LYS A 83 -2.33 18.27 -4.43
N PRO A 84 -3.65 18.47 -4.22
CA PRO A 84 -4.44 19.35 -5.08
C PRO A 84 -3.84 20.74 -5.00
N ASN A 85 -3.51 21.34 -6.13
CA ASN A 85 -3.04 22.71 -6.26
C ASN A 85 -3.92 23.65 -5.42
N GLY A 86 -3.38 24.18 -4.30
CA GLY A 86 -3.78 25.42 -3.67
C GLY A 86 -5.22 25.57 -3.15
N VAL A 87 -6.10 24.60 -3.35
CA VAL A 87 -7.46 24.63 -2.80
C VAL A 87 -7.44 23.83 -1.51
N LEU A 88 -7.78 24.51 -0.42
CA LEU A 88 -8.01 23.95 0.91
C LEU A 88 -9.19 22.96 0.82
N TYR A 89 -8.95 21.77 0.25
CA TYR A 89 -9.93 20.69 0.30
C TYR A 89 -10.08 20.28 1.77
N ARG A 90 -11.07 20.88 2.42
CA ARG A 90 -11.68 20.27 3.61
C ARG A 90 -11.76 18.78 3.35
N ARG A 91 -11.21 17.97 4.29
CA ARG A 91 -11.25 16.49 4.35
C ARG A 91 -12.49 15.96 3.65
N SER A 92 -12.42 15.74 2.34
CA SER A 92 -13.53 15.22 1.56
C SER A 92 -13.37 13.71 1.53
N GLY A 93 -14.48 12.98 1.51
CA GLY A 93 -14.46 11.53 1.32
C GLY A 93 -13.62 11.10 0.10
N LEU A 94 -13.49 11.99 -0.90
CA LEU A 94 -12.65 11.80 -2.08
C LEU A 94 -11.17 11.61 -1.74
N SER A 95 -10.63 12.35 -0.74
CA SER A 95 -9.23 12.15 -0.31
C SER A 95 -9.02 10.75 0.24
N THR A 96 -9.95 10.24 1.04
CA THR A 96 -9.90 8.86 1.57
C THR A 96 -9.96 7.83 0.44
N LEU A 97 -10.82 8.03 -0.55
CA LEU A 97 -10.92 7.15 -1.71
C LEU A 97 -9.58 7.07 -2.46
N ILE A 98 -8.97 8.22 -2.79
CA ILE A 98 -7.69 8.30 -3.51
C ILE A 98 -6.55 7.67 -2.68
N GLU A 99 -6.53 7.88 -1.37
CA GLU A 99 -5.53 7.28 -0.47
C GLU A 99 -5.65 5.75 -0.43
N LEU A 100 -6.86 5.21 -0.36
CA LEU A 100 -7.11 3.77 -0.40
C LEU A 100 -6.74 3.16 -1.76
N GLU A 101 -7.03 3.83 -2.87
CA GLU A 101 -6.61 3.42 -4.22
C GLU A 101 -5.08 3.38 -4.33
N THR A 102 -4.40 4.42 -3.83
CA THR A 102 -2.94 4.49 -3.84
C THR A 102 -2.32 3.35 -3.01
N LEU A 103 -2.87 3.08 -1.83
CA LEU A 103 -2.40 2.00 -0.97
C LEU A 103 -2.62 0.63 -1.62
N ARG A 104 -3.80 0.40 -2.21
CA ARG A 104 -4.14 -0.82 -2.94
C ARG A 104 -3.19 -1.08 -4.10
N LEU A 105 -2.87 -0.06 -4.91
CA LEU A 105 -1.89 -0.16 -5.99
C LEU A 105 -0.48 -0.48 -5.46
N GLY A 106 -0.10 0.04 -4.30
CA GLY A 106 1.15 -0.31 -3.63
C GLY A 106 1.21 -1.78 -3.21
N VAL A 107 0.09 -2.33 -2.70
CA VAL A 107 -0.02 -3.76 -2.34
C VAL A 107 -0.03 -4.64 -3.59
N GLU A 108 -0.65 -4.21 -4.69
CA GLU A 108 -0.55 -4.90 -5.99
C GLU A 108 0.92 -5.01 -6.44
N GLY A 109 1.67 -3.90 -6.38
CA GLY A 109 3.11 -3.90 -6.64
C GLY A 109 3.88 -4.89 -5.75
N LYS A 110 3.46 -5.06 -4.50
CA LYS A 110 4.04 -6.04 -3.56
C LYS A 110 3.79 -7.49 -4.00
N THR A 111 2.65 -7.81 -4.61
CA THR A 111 2.43 -9.17 -5.15
C THR A 111 3.43 -9.49 -6.27
N LEU A 112 3.83 -8.49 -7.04
CA LEU A 112 4.79 -8.67 -8.13
C LEU A 112 6.18 -9.03 -7.61
N ILE A 113 6.64 -8.41 -6.52
CA ILE A 113 7.95 -8.76 -5.94
C ILE A 113 7.94 -10.19 -5.40
N TRP A 114 6.88 -10.62 -4.68
CA TRP A 114 6.80 -11.99 -4.16
C TRP A 114 6.77 -13.03 -5.28
N ARG A 115 6.04 -12.78 -6.37
CA ARG A 115 6.05 -13.62 -7.58
C ARG A 115 7.43 -13.67 -8.24
N THR A 116 8.12 -12.54 -8.35
CA THR A 116 9.48 -12.48 -8.90
C THR A 116 10.45 -13.28 -8.02
N LEU A 117 10.35 -13.17 -6.70
CA LEU A 117 11.19 -13.92 -5.78
C LEU A 117 10.92 -15.43 -5.83
N LEU A 118 9.69 -15.88 -6.09
CA LEU A 118 9.38 -17.29 -6.34
C LEU A 118 10.10 -17.82 -7.59
N VAL A 119 10.17 -17.01 -8.66
CA VAL A 119 10.98 -17.38 -9.85
C VAL A 119 12.47 -17.47 -9.52
N VAL A 120 12.99 -16.59 -8.68
CA VAL A 120 14.40 -16.61 -8.24
C VAL A 120 14.67 -17.81 -7.33
N ALA A 121 13.73 -18.18 -6.47
CA ALA A 121 13.85 -19.26 -5.50
C ALA A 121 14.16 -20.62 -6.15
N ALA A 122 13.66 -20.86 -7.37
CA ALA A 122 13.95 -22.10 -8.12
C ALA A 122 15.47 -22.38 -8.34
N GLY A 123 16.30 -21.35 -8.26
CA GLY A 123 17.76 -21.45 -8.38
C GLY A 123 18.55 -20.86 -7.20
N GLU A 124 17.87 -20.53 -6.10
CA GLU A 124 18.46 -19.84 -4.95
C GLU A 124 17.99 -20.47 -3.62
N PRO A 125 18.72 -21.46 -3.09
CA PRO A 125 18.31 -22.24 -1.92
C PRO A 125 18.22 -21.44 -0.61
N ARG A 126 18.67 -20.20 -0.60
CA ARG A 126 18.52 -19.29 0.56
C ARG A 126 17.12 -18.69 0.66
N LEU A 127 16.28 -18.86 -0.38
CA LEU A 127 14.90 -18.41 -0.38
C LEU A 127 13.97 -19.56 -0.01
N ASP A 128 13.11 -19.32 0.97
CA ASP A 128 12.05 -20.25 1.37
C ASP A 128 10.80 -20.00 0.53
N GLU A 129 10.52 -20.90 -0.41
CA GLU A 129 9.35 -20.83 -1.31
C GLU A 129 8.03 -20.85 -0.51
N SER A 130 7.92 -21.66 0.54
CA SER A 130 6.70 -21.73 1.36
C SER A 130 6.41 -20.38 2.03
N ARG A 131 7.45 -19.73 2.54
CA ARG A 131 7.34 -18.39 3.11
C ARG A 131 6.92 -17.35 2.06
N LEU A 132 7.48 -17.42 0.86
CA LEU A 132 7.13 -16.52 -0.24
C LEU A 132 5.67 -16.69 -0.68
N HIS A 133 5.16 -17.93 -0.73
CA HIS A 133 3.75 -18.20 -0.98
C HIS A 133 2.84 -17.59 0.09
N ASN A 134 3.18 -17.75 1.38
CA ASN A 134 2.42 -17.15 2.47
C ASN A 134 2.38 -15.61 2.39
N LEU A 135 3.50 -14.98 2.02
CA LEU A 135 3.59 -13.53 1.81
C LEU A 135 2.73 -13.07 0.62
N LEU A 136 2.70 -13.85 -0.45
CA LEU A 136 1.87 -13.59 -1.62
C LEU A 136 0.38 -13.70 -1.28
N ASP A 137 -0.03 -14.73 -0.54
CA ASP A 137 -1.42 -14.95 -0.16
C ASP A 137 -1.90 -13.88 0.83
N ARG A 138 -1.05 -13.47 1.78
CA ARG A 138 -1.34 -12.32 2.64
C ARG A 138 -1.55 -11.04 1.83
N ALA A 139 -0.70 -10.77 0.84
CA ALA A 139 -0.84 -9.59 -0.02
C ALA A 139 -2.16 -9.61 -0.80
N ARG A 140 -2.63 -10.78 -1.28
CA ARG A 140 -3.94 -10.94 -1.93
C ARG A 140 -5.09 -10.62 -0.98
N GLY A 141 -5.07 -11.15 0.24
CA GLY A 141 -6.08 -10.83 1.25
C GLY A 141 -6.12 -9.34 1.63
N GLN A 142 -4.96 -8.67 1.61
CA GLN A 142 -4.89 -7.21 1.79
C GLN A 142 -5.56 -6.46 0.63
N ILE A 143 -5.36 -6.89 -0.61
CA ILE A 143 -6.02 -6.31 -1.79
C ILE A 143 -7.53 -6.40 -1.66
N ASP A 144 -8.06 -7.56 -1.28
CA ASP A 144 -9.50 -7.79 -1.12
C ASP A 144 -10.09 -6.89 -0.02
N THR A 145 -9.39 -6.77 1.11
CA THR A 145 -9.80 -5.88 2.21
C THR A 145 -9.78 -4.42 1.77
N LEU A 146 -8.70 -3.97 1.10
CA LEU A 146 -8.57 -2.60 0.61
C LEU A 146 -9.62 -2.29 -0.46
N GLU A 147 -9.97 -3.25 -1.32
CA GLU A 147 -11.04 -3.08 -2.31
C GLU A 147 -12.39 -2.86 -1.64
N THR A 148 -12.73 -3.64 -0.61
CA THR A 148 -13.95 -3.47 0.17
C THR A 148 -14.02 -2.06 0.81
N LEU A 149 -12.92 -1.62 1.42
CA LEU A 149 -12.81 -0.29 2.02
C LEU A 149 -12.93 0.83 1.00
N ARG A 150 -12.32 0.65 -0.18
CA ARG A 150 -12.35 1.58 -1.31
C ARG A 150 -13.77 1.73 -1.87
N LEU A 151 -14.45 0.62 -2.12
CA LEU A 151 -15.83 0.63 -2.63
C LEU A 151 -16.76 1.36 -1.67
N THR A 152 -16.66 1.09 -0.37
CA THR A 152 -17.46 1.80 0.63
C THR A 152 -17.12 3.30 0.69
N ALA A 153 -15.86 3.69 0.46
CA ALA A 153 -15.49 5.10 0.36
C ALA A 153 -16.07 5.75 -0.90
N ALA A 154 -16.08 5.04 -2.03
CA ALA A 154 -16.67 5.50 -3.29
C ALA A 154 -18.17 5.72 -3.16
N GLU A 155 -18.89 4.76 -2.55
CA GLU A 155 -20.32 4.90 -2.26
C GLU A 155 -20.62 6.14 -1.42
N ALA A 156 -19.83 6.39 -0.37
CA ALA A 156 -20.02 7.56 0.48
C ALA A 156 -19.77 8.90 -0.24
N VAL A 157 -18.96 8.89 -1.31
CA VAL A 157 -18.62 10.09 -2.09
C VAL A 157 -19.63 10.33 -3.23
N PHE A 158 -20.04 9.27 -3.93
CA PHE A 158 -20.73 9.37 -5.19
C PHE A 158 -22.20 8.95 -5.15
N SER A 159 -22.64 8.24 -4.10
CA SER A 159 -24.07 7.91 -4.00
C SER A 159 -24.89 9.15 -3.66
N PRO A 160 -26.04 9.38 -4.35
CA PRO A 160 -26.94 10.45 -4.01
C PRO A 160 -27.37 10.32 -2.55
N ARG A 161 -27.29 11.40 -1.76
CA ARG A 161 -27.89 11.42 -0.43
C ARG A 161 -29.38 11.14 -0.57
N ALA A 162 -29.82 9.99 -0.07
CA ALA A 162 -31.23 9.73 0.13
C ALA A 162 -31.77 10.78 1.10
N GLY A 163 -32.44 11.83 0.61
CA GLY A 163 -33.04 12.83 1.45
C GLY A 163 -32.95 14.28 0.99
N SER A 164 -33.24 14.56 -0.31
CA SER A 164 -33.78 15.87 -0.69
C SER A 164 -34.99 15.64 -1.61
N VAL A 165 -36.09 15.23 -1.01
CA VAL A 165 -37.41 15.49 -1.59
C VAL A 165 -37.58 17.01 -1.46
N PRO A 166 -37.75 17.75 -2.57
CA PRO A 166 -38.14 19.16 -2.47
C PRO A 166 -39.51 19.19 -1.77
N PRO A 167 -39.76 20.13 -0.84
CA PRO A 167 -41.11 20.31 -0.35
C PRO A 167 -41.99 20.71 -1.56
N ASP A 168 -43.03 19.92 -1.78
CA ASP A 168 -44.12 20.28 -2.70
C ASP A 168 -44.56 21.71 -2.36
N SER A 169 -44.33 22.62 -3.30
CA SER A 169 -44.89 23.96 -3.24
C SER A 169 -46.39 23.88 -3.58
N PRO A 170 -47.26 24.54 -2.82
CA PRO A 170 -48.71 24.58 -3.02
C PRO A 170 -49.11 25.35 -4.28
#